data_1bc815ae4554f7114826fc1153733c04
#
_entry.id   1bc815ae4554f7114826fc1153733c04
#
_cell.length_a   1.000
_cell.length_b   1.000
_cell.length_c   1.000
_cell.angle_alpha   90.00
_cell.angle_beta   90.00
_cell.angle_gamma   90.00
#
_symmetry.space_group_name_H-M   'P 1'
#
loop_
_entity.id
_entity.type
_entity.pdbx_description
1 polymer ?
#
loop_
_entity_poly.entity_id
_entity_poly.type
_entity_poly.pdbx_seq_one_letter_code
_entity_poly.pdbx_strand_id
1 'polypeptide(L)'
;MVVQTLTYGIRLHPSPAESDLLDRTCTAYLSCCDHVSRVAKSNRTLSQRKLNDLAYRHLRETYHVGSQMAQSAIIRVIGNYRTVKESLGDPWKTKRPLQYTSSGYDLVWNRDYSILSDGRLSVNTLKGRVKLQVDWKGMPEQYRHGRFGTARLLKKRGKWMLLIPSTVELTDPQRPQNVMGVDLGMRFLATSYDSSHKTTFHSGKEVTHKRAHYKALRTGLQKRGTRSARRRLKSIGNRENRWMR
;
A
#
# COMPACT_ATOMS: atom_id res chain seq x y z
N MET A 1 -3.81 16.65 24.29
CA MET A 1 -3.88 15.29 23.69
C MET A 1 -3.61 15.39 22.19
N VAL A 2 -2.72 14.55 21.67
CA VAL A 2 -2.36 14.52 20.25
C VAL A 2 -3.06 13.35 19.58
N VAL A 3 -3.77 13.60 18.49
CA VAL A 3 -4.39 12.54 17.67
C VAL A 3 -3.37 12.06 16.65
N GLN A 4 -3.02 10.79 16.70
CA GLN A 4 -2.06 10.19 15.77
C GLN A 4 -2.70 9.07 14.95
N THR A 5 -2.54 9.13 13.64
CA THR A 5 -2.93 8.07 12.71
C THR A 5 -1.69 7.43 12.10
N LEU A 6 -1.51 6.13 12.30
CA LEU A 6 -0.45 5.35 11.68
C LEU A 6 -1.03 4.21 10.86
N THR A 7 -0.37 3.87 9.75
CA THR A 7 -0.76 2.73 8.91
C THR A 7 0.17 1.56 9.15
N TYR A 8 -0.40 0.44 9.59
CA TYR A 8 0.32 -0.80 9.87
C TYR A 8 0.13 -1.83 8.76
N GLY A 9 1.22 -2.48 8.38
CA GLY A 9 1.19 -3.60 7.43
C GLY A 9 1.11 -4.93 8.16
N ILE A 10 -0.05 -5.56 8.15
CA ILE A 10 -0.33 -6.81 8.86
C ILE A 10 -0.30 -7.97 7.86
N ARG A 11 0.39 -9.06 8.22
CA ARG A 11 0.46 -10.26 7.38
C ARG A 11 -0.76 -11.14 7.60
N LEU A 12 -1.34 -11.60 6.49
CA LEU A 12 -2.46 -12.55 6.47
C LEU A 12 -1.97 -13.93 6.04
N HIS A 13 -2.62 -14.97 6.55
CA HIS A 13 -2.31 -16.38 6.27
C HIS A 13 -3.54 -17.11 5.71
N PRO A 14 -3.96 -16.78 4.47
CA PRO A 14 -5.05 -17.50 3.82
C PRO A 14 -4.62 -18.91 3.41
N SER A 15 -5.57 -19.84 3.43
CA SER A 15 -5.44 -21.14 2.76
C SER A 15 -5.33 -20.96 1.24
N PRO A 16 -4.92 -21.99 0.48
CA PRO A 16 -4.86 -21.89 -0.98
C PRO A 16 -6.19 -21.49 -1.63
N ALA A 17 -7.31 -22.01 -1.16
CA ALA A 17 -8.64 -21.67 -1.67
C ALA A 17 -9.03 -20.21 -1.37
N GLU A 18 -8.76 -19.74 -0.15
CA GLU A 18 -8.98 -18.33 0.23
C GLU A 18 -8.06 -17.39 -0.57
N SER A 19 -6.79 -17.77 -0.77
CA SER A 19 -5.86 -16.98 -1.58
C SER A 19 -6.35 -16.85 -3.03
N ASP A 20 -6.87 -17.93 -3.65
CA ASP A 20 -7.46 -17.87 -4.98
C ASP A 20 -8.70 -16.96 -5.02
N LEU A 21 -9.56 -17.05 -4.02
CA LEU A 21 -10.74 -16.17 -3.91
C LEU A 21 -10.33 -14.69 -3.76
N LEU A 22 -9.31 -14.40 -2.95
CA LEU A 22 -8.77 -13.05 -2.82
C LEU A 22 -8.15 -12.55 -4.13
N ASP A 23 -7.41 -13.39 -4.86
CA ASP A 23 -6.84 -13.05 -6.18
C ASP A 23 -7.95 -12.72 -7.19
N ARG A 24 -9.02 -13.52 -7.24
CA ARG A 24 -10.20 -13.25 -8.09
C ARG A 24 -10.92 -11.97 -7.69
N THR A 25 -11.07 -11.73 -6.38
CA THR A 25 -11.68 -10.50 -5.87
C THR A 25 -10.84 -9.26 -6.26
N CYS A 26 -9.52 -9.35 -6.15
CA CYS A 26 -8.61 -8.28 -6.62
C CYS A 26 -8.80 -8.02 -8.13
N THR A 27 -8.85 -9.07 -8.93
CA THR A 27 -9.01 -8.94 -10.39
C THR A 27 -10.32 -8.24 -10.74
N ALA A 28 -11.43 -8.65 -10.13
CA ALA A 28 -12.73 -8.00 -10.33
C ALA A 28 -12.71 -6.52 -9.91
N TYR A 29 -12.13 -6.21 -8.75
CA TYR A 29 -11.99 -4.84 -8.27
C TYR A 29 -11.15 -3.96 -9.21
N LEU A 30 -10.03 -4.48 -9.72
CA LEU A 30 -9.20 -3.74 -10.68
C LEU A 30 -9.93 -3.50 -12.00
N SER A 31 -10.69 -4.48 -12.48
CA SER A 31 -11.57 -4.32 -13.65
C SER A 31 -12.63 -3.26 -13.44
N CYS A 32 -13.19 -3.15 -12.23
CA CYS A 32 -14.07 -2.05 -11.86
C CYS A 32 -13.35 -0.69 -11.95
N CYS A 33 -12.14 -0.60 -11.38
CA CYS A 33 -11.35 0.63 -11.44
C CYS A 33 -11.02 1.03 -12.89
N ASP A 34 -10.64 0.07 -13.73
CA ASP A 34 -10.37 0.32 -15.16
C ASP A 34 -11.62 0.79 -15.90
N HIS A 35 -12.78 0.20 -15.62
CA HIS A 35 -14.05 0.64 -16.20
C HIS A 35 -14.39 2.08 -15.77
N VAL A 36 -14.37 2.36 -14.47
CA VAL A 36 -14.63 3.71 -13.93
C VAL A 36 -13.64 4.73 -14.50
N SER A 37 -12.38 4.35 -14.68
CA SER A 37 -11.35 5.23 -15.27
C SER A 37 -11.69 5.61 -16.70
N ARG A 38 -12.18 4.66 -17.51
CA ARG A 38 -12.65 4.95 -18.88
C ARG A 38 -13.85 5.90 -18.87
N VAL A 39 -14.85 5.61 -18.03
CA VAL A 39 -16.07 6.44 -17.90
C VAL A 39 -15.71 7.85 -17.42
N ALA A 40 -14.84 7.98 -16.42
CA ALA A 40 -14.39 9.27 -15.88
C ALA A 40 -13.73 10.11 -16.97
N LYS A 41 -12.81 9.51 -17.75
CA LYS A 41 -12.08 10.20 -18.80
C LYS A 41 -12.99 10.59 -19.96
N SER A 42 -13.86 9.70 -20.44
CA SER A 42 -14.78 9.96 -21.55
C SER A 42 -15.76 11.08 -21.21
N ASN A 43 -16.24 11.14 -19.96
CA ASN A 43 -17.19 12.16 -19.51
C ASN A 43 -16.51 13.38 -18.85
N ARG A 44 -15.19 13.41 -18.80
CA ARG A 44 -14.39 14.45 -18.13
C ARG A 44 -14.94 14.87 -16.77
N THR A 45 -15.30 13.88 -15.94
CA THR A 45 -15.93 14.13 -14.65
C THR A 45 -15.23 13.40 -13.51
N LEU A 46 -15.03 14.09 -12.39
CA LEU A 46 -14.59 13.54 -11.11
C LEU A 46 -15.69 13.67 -10.03
N SER A 47 -16.92 13.98 -10.44
CA SER A 47 -18.07 13.99 -9.54
C SER A 47 -18.43 12.56 -9.17
N GLN A 48 -18.39 12.24 -7.87
CA GLN A 48 -18.75 10.90 -7.37
C GLN A 48 -20.18 10.54 -7.74
N ARG A 49 -21.11 11.48 -7.63
CA ARG A 49 -22.53 11.29 -7.98
C ARG A 49 -22.68 10.90 -9.45
N LYS A 50 -22.09 11.71 -10.36
CA LYS A 50 -22.16 11.42 -11.81
C LYS A 50 -21.51 10.06 -12.16
N LEU A 51 -20.36 9.74 -11.58
CA LEU A 51 -19.71 8.45 -11.82
C LEU A 51 -20.49 7.28 -11.24
N ASN A 52 -21.19 7.50 -10.11
CA ASN A 52 -22.10 6.52 -9.57
C ASN A 52 -23.26 6.25 -10.52
N ASP A 53 -23.92 7.28 -11.03
CA ASP A 53 -25.03 7.15 -11.96
C ASP A 53 -24.61 6.43 -13.26
N LEU A 54 -23.41 6.74 -13.77
CA LEU A 54 -22.90 6.19 -15.03
C LEU A 54 -22.30 4.78 -14.93
N ALA A 55 -21.72 4.40 -13.79
CA ALA A 55 -20.91 3.19 -13.71
C ALA A 55 -21.42 2.17 -12.69
N TYR A 56 -22.04 2.58 -11.58
CA TYR A 56 -22.33 1.70 -10.45
C TYR A 56 -23.11 0.43 -10.83
N ARG A 57 -24.19 0.57 -11.61
CA ARG A 57 -25.01 -0.55 -12.03
C ARG A 57 -24.22 -1.55 -12.84
N HIS A 58 -23.45 -1.07 -13.83
CA HIS A 58 -22.58 -1.90 -14.64
C HIS A 58 -21.52 -2.64 -13.80
N LEU A 59 -20.90 -1.96 -12.79
CA LEU A 59 -19.92 -2.63 -11.91
C LEU A 59 -20.54 -3.80 -11.16
N ARG A 60 -21.77 -3.63 -10.65
CA ARG A 60 -22.49 -4.67 -9.90
C ARG A 60 -22.92 -5.86 -10.76
N GLU A 61 -23.44 -5.58 -11.94
CA GLU A 61 -23.98 -6.60 -12.85
C GLU A 61 -22.87 -7.35 -13.59
N THR A 62 -21.82 -6.66 -14.03
CA THR A 62 -20.76 -7.28 -14.87
C THR A 62 -19.67 -7.94 -14.03
N TYR A 63 -19.23 -7.31 -12.94
CA TYR A 63 -18.12 -7.83 -12.12
C TYR A 63 -18.57 -8.51 -10.84
N HIS A 64 -19.87 -8.54 -10.56
CA HIS A 64 -20.50 -9.18 -9.39
C HIS A 64 -19.90 -8.72 -8.04
N VAL A 65 -19.39 -7.50 -7.98
CA VAL A 65 -18.80 -6.93 -6.75
C VAL A 65 -19.89 -6.41 -5.80
N GLY A 66 -19.62 -6.43 -4.50
CA GLY A 66 -20.50 -5.86 -3.48
C GLY A 66 -20.70 -4.35 -3.65
N SER A 67 -21.78 -3.79 -3.12
CA SER A 67 -22.09 -2.35 -3.23
C SER A 67 -20.96 -1.45 -2.72
N GLN A 68 -20.43 -1.75 -1.54
CA GLN A 68 -19.33 -0.98 -0.96
C GLN A 68 -18.06 -1.07 -1.81
N MET A 69 -17.75 -2.25 -2.36
CA MET A 69 -16.59 -2.43 -3.23
C MET A 69 -16.70 -1.62 -4.53
N ALA A 70 -17.91 -1.54 -5.14
CA ALA A 70 -18.16 -0.68 -6.30
C ALA A 70 -17.95 0.80 -5.95
N GLN A 71 -18.45 1.26 -4.80
CA GLN A 71 -18.24 2.62 -4.31
C GLN A 71 -16.74 2.90 -4.06
N SER A 72 -16.04 1.97 -3.44
CA SER A 72 -14.59 2.09 -3.17
C SER A 72 -13.79 2.20 -4.48
N ALA A 73 -14.18 1.47 -5.53
CA ALA A 73 -13.54 1.58 -6.85
C ALA A 73 -13.74 2.99 -7.47
N ILE A 74 -14.95 3.55 -7.37
CA ILE A 74 -15.24 4.90 -7.85
C ILE A 74 -14.41 5.94 -7.10
N ILE A 75 -14.41 5.89 -5.76
CA ILE A 75 -13.65 6.83 -4.91
C ILE A 75 -12.15 6.72 -5.20
N ARG A 76 -11.63 5.52 -5.39
CA ARG A 76 -10.22 5.29 -5.72
C ARG A 76 -9.83 5.94 -7.04
N VAL A 77 -10.64 5.76 -8.08
CA VAL A 77 -10.37 6.36 -9.40
C VAL A 77 -10.39 7.88 -9.31
N ILE A 78 -11.36 8.47 -8.61
CA ILE A 78 -11.42 9.91 -8.38
C ILE A 78 -10.15 10.40 -7.68
N GLY A 79 -9.71 9.73 -6.61
CA GLY A 79 -8.48 10.07 -5.89
C GLY A 79 -7.25 10.06 -6.80
N ASN A 80 -7.10 9.02 -7.61
CA ASN A 80 -5.95 8.90 -8.52
C ASN A 80 -5.95 9.99 -9.61
N TYR A 81 -7.10 10.34 -10.17
CA TYR A 81 -7.19 11.45 -11.13
C TYR A 81 -6.94 12.83 -10.46
N ARG A 82 -7.29 12.99 -9.17
CA ARG A 82 -6.92 14.20 -8.41
C ARG A 82 -5.40 14.30 -8.25
N THR A 83 -4.72 13.21 -7.94
CA THR A 83 -3.23 13.19 -7.91
C THR A 83 -2.62 13.53 -9.27
N VAL A 84 -3.20 13.04 -10.37
CA VAL A 84 -2.78 13.45 -11.73
C VAL A 84 -2.98 14.96 -11.94
N LYS A 85 -4.11 15.52 -11.48
CA LYS A 85 -4.36 16.97 -11.55
C LYS A 85 -3.30 17.76 -10.79
N GLU A 86 -2.95 17.36 -9.59
CA GLU A 86 -1.90 18.00 -8.77
C GLU A 86 -0.54 17.95 -9.46
N SER A 87 -0.20 16.84 -10.13
CA SER A 87 1.09 16.65 -10.78
C SER A 87 1.19 17.31 -12.17
N LEU A 88 0.11 17.34 -12.95
CA LEU A 88 0.09 17.77 -14.35
C LEU A 88 -0.78 19.02 -14.63
N GLY A 89 -1.43 19.54 -13.60
CA GLY A 89 -2.37 20.67 -13.70
C GLY A 89 -3.74 20.33 -14.26
N ASP A 90 -3.87 19.26 -15.05
CA ASP A 90 -5.12 18.81 -15.65
C ASP A 90 -5.21 17.27 -15.57
N PRO A 91 -6.28 16.70 -14.94
CA PRO A 91 -6.44 15.26 -14.81
C PRO A 91 -6.61 14.55 -16.17
N TRP A 92 -6.98 15.29 -17.22
CA TRP A 92 -7.28 14.74 -18.54
C TRP A 92 -6.10 14.75 -19.51
N LYS A 93 -4.95 15.30 -19.11
CA LYS A 93 -3.71 15.32 -19.93
C LYS A 93 -3.11 13.95 -20.21
N THR A 94 -3.48 12.92 -19.46
CA THR A 94 -3.01 11.55 -19.73
C THR A 94 -3.48 11.08 -21.10
N LYS A 95 -2.58 10.51 -21.92
CA LYS A 95 -2.93 10.01 -23.26
C LYS A 95 -4.04 8.94 -23.21
N ARG A 96 -4.01 8.06 -22.22
CA ARG A 96 -4.96 6.95 -22.01
C ARG A 96 -5.63 7.06 -20.65
N PRO A 97 -6.79 6.39 -20.42
CA PRO A 97 -7.33 6.23 -19.09
C PRO A 97 -6.30 5.59 -18.14
N LEU A 98 -6.38 5.89 -16.85
CA LEU A 98 -5.52 5.24 -15.85
C LEU A 98 -5.81 3.74 -15.85
N GLN A 99 -4.77 2.92 -15.79
CA GLN A 99 -4.84 1.47 -15.72
C GLN A 99 -4.43 0.96 -14.34
N TYR A 100 -5.12 -0.04 -13.85
CA TYR A 100 -4.94 -0.59 -12.52
C TYR A 100 -4.37 -2.01 -12.60
N THR A 101 -3.08 -2.16 -12.27
CA THR A 101 -2.34 -3.43 -12.38
C THR A 101 -1.87 -3.99 -11.05
N SER A 102 -1.91 -3.20 -9.97
CA SER A 102 -1.43 -3.63 -8.66
C SER A 102 -2.45 -4.53 -7.97
N SER A 103 -2.06 -5.75 -7.59
CA SER A 103 -2.91 -6.66 -6.82
C SER A 103 -3.34 -6.03 -5.49
N GLY A 104 -4.64 -5.80 -5.31
CA GLY A 104 -5.19 -5.28 -4.07
C GLY A 104 -6.50 -4.53 -4.24
N TYR A 105 -7.28 -4.47 -3.16
CA TYR A 105 -8.54 -3.73 -3.11
C TYR A 105 -8.72 -3.05 -1.76
N ASP A 106 -9.57 -2.01 -1.75
CA ASP A 106 -9.83 -1.20 -0.59
C ASP A 106 -11.01 -1.76 0.21
N LEU A 107 -10.92 -1.69 1.53
CA LEU A 107 -11.85 -2.29 2.48
C LEU A 107 -12.26 -1.24 3.51
N VAL A 108 -13.56 -0.96 3.63
CA VAL A 108 -14.10 -0.02 4.60
C VAL A 108 -14.33 -0.72 5.93
N TRP A 109 -13.88 -0.09 7.04
CA TRP A 109 -14.08 -0.62 8.39
C TRP A 109 -15.56 -0.88 8.69
N ASN A 110 -15.85 -1.99 9.35
CA ASN A 110 -17.17 -2.51 9.71
C ASN A 110 -18.12 -2.80 8.53
N ARG A 111 -17.78 -2.39 7.30
CA ARG A 111 -18.55 -2.74 6.08
C ARG A 111 -17.91 -3.87 5.31
N ASP A 112 -16.62 -3.75 4.99
CA ASP A 112 -15.89 -4.75 4.20
C ASP A 112 -14.94 -5.58 5.04
N TYR A 113 -14.47 -5.08 6.17
CA TYR A 113 -13.63 -5.84 7.10
C TYR A 113 -13.93 -5.51 8.55
N SER A 114 -13.67 -6.47 9.42
CA SER A 114 -13.77 -6.33 10.87
C SER A 114 -12.82 -7.30 11.56
N ILE A 115 -12.41 -6.97 12.77
CA ILE A 115 -11.63 -7.86 13.64
C ILE A 115 -12.63 -8.64 14.49
N LEU A 116 -12.48 -9.97 14.52
CA LEU A 116 -13.30 -10.87 15.31
C LEU A 116 -12.75 -10.96 16.75
N SER A 117 -13.58 -11.42 17.70
CA SER A 117 -13.19 -11.62 19.09
C SER A 117 -12.02 -12.57 19.28
N ASP A 118 -11.85 -13.53 18.38
CA ASP A 118 -10.73 -14.48 18.35
C ASP A 118 -9.46 -13.93 17.67
N GLY A 119 -9.44 -12.65 17.32
CA GLY A 119 -8.32 -11.97 16.67
C GLY A 119 -8.17 -12.22 15.18
N ARG A 120 -9.05 -13.04 14.55
CA ARG A 120 -9.08 -13.21 13.10
C ARG A 120 -9.68 -11.99 12.41
N LEU A 121 -9.35 -11.82 11.15
CA LEU A 121 -9.89 -10.77 10.30
C LEU A 121 -11.01 -11.34 9.43
N SER A 122 -12.19 -10.74 9.50
CA SER A 122 -13.29 -11.01 8.59
C SER A 122 -13.21 -10.03 7.42
N VAL A 123 -13.11 -10.53 6.18
CA VAL A 123 -12.90 -9.74 4.96
C VAL A 123 -13.96 -10.06 3.93
N ASN A 124 -14.55 -9.04 3.31
CA ASN A 124 -15.52 -9.19 2.24
C ASN A 124 -14.82 -9.55 0.92
N THR A 125 -15.42 -10.50 0.19
CA THR A 125 -14.93 -11.00 -1.10
C THR A 125 -16.10 -11.15 -2.08
N LEU A 126 -15.83 -11.60 -3.31
CA LEU A 126 -16.88 -11.93 -4.30
C LEU A 126 -17.87 -13.00 -3.84
N LYS A 127 -17.45 -13.88 -2.93
CA LYS A 127 -18.29 -14.97 -2.38
C LYS A 127 -18.71 -14.73 -0.93
N GLY A 128 -18.82 -13.45 -0.53
CA GLY A 128 -19.15 -13.09 0.85
C GLY A 128 -17.90 -12.95 1.73
N ARG A 129 -18.06 -13.09 3.03
CA ARG A 129 -17.00 -12.84 4.01
C ARG A 129 -16.17 -14.09 4.30
N VAL A 130 -14.87 -13.93 4.29
CA VAL A 130 -13.89 -14.97 4.71
C VAL A 130 -13.22 -14.56 6.01
N LYS A 131 -12.84 -15.53 6.85
CA LYS A 131 -12.20 -15.33 8.14
C LYS A 131 -10.72 -15.73 8.04
N LEU A 132 -9.82 -14.77 8.04
CA LEU A 132 -8.38 -14.96 7.81
C LEU A 132 -7.58 -14.91 9.10
N GLN A 133 -6.60 -15.78 9.24
CA GLN A 133 -5.60 -15.72 10.28
C GLN A 133 -4.67 -14.53 10.05
N VAL A 134 -4.29 -13.84 11.13
CA VAL A 134 -3.55 -12.58 11.10
C VAL A 134 -2.34 -12.64 12.03
N ASP A 135 -1.22 -12.13 11.57
CA ASP A 135 -0.05 -11.89 12.41
C ASP A 135 -0.02 -10.43 12.89
N TRP A 136 -0.42 -10.21 14.14
CA TRP A 136 -0.48 -8.89 14.76
C TRP A 136 0.86 -8.36 15.27
N LYS A 137 1.96 -9.12 15.13
CA LYS A 137 3.29 -8.75 15.70
C LYS A 137 3.80 -7.38 15.26
N GLY A 138 3.38 -6.87 14.14
CA GLY A 138 3.84 -5.56 13.64
C GLY A 138 3.03 -4.36 14.15
N MET A 139 1.99 -4.56 14.96
CA MET A 139 1.09 -3.51 15.43
C MET A 139 1.08 -3.44 16.95
N PRO A 140 1.56 -2.34 17.55
CA PRO A 140 1.53 -2.15 18.99
C PRO A 140 0.10 -2.20 19.54
N GLU A 141 -0.06 -2.69 20.78
CA GLU A 141 -1.37 -2.98 21.37
C GLU A 141 -2.29 -1.75 21.39
N GLN A 142 -1.78 -0.60 21.77
CA GLN A 142 -2.54 0.65 21.78
C GLN A 142 -3.22 0.98 20.43
N TYR A 143 -2.59 0.60 19.31
CA TYR A 143 -3.18 0.81 17.96
C TYR A 143 -4.16 -0.28 17.55
N ARG A 144 -4.17 -1.44 18.22
CA ARG A 144 -5.16 -2.51 17.98
C ARG A 144 -6.55 -2.14 18.49
N HIS A 145 -6.61 -1.20 19.43
CA HIS A 145 -7.86 -0.66 20.01
C HIS A 145 -8.21 0.73 19.48
N GLY A 146 -7.43 1.24 18.53
CA GLY A 146 -7.68 2.54 17.90
C GLY A 146 -8.87 2.52 16.93
N ARG A 147 -9.23 3.71 16.44
CA ARG A 147 -10.26 3.86 15.40
C ARG A 147 -9.67 3.49 14.04
N PHE A 148 -10.17 2.41 13.44
CA PHE A 148 -9.74 1.96 12.13
C PHE A 148 -10.40 2.71 11.00
N GLY A 149 -9.62 2.98 9.93
CA GLY A 149 -10.10 3.60 8.70
C GLY A 149 -10.22 2.62 7.55
N THR A 150 -10.29 3.14 6.33
CA THR A 150 -10.26 2.32 5.11
C THR A 150 -8.91 1.64 4.95
N ALA A 151 -8.90 0.33 5.02
CA ALA A 151 -7.73 -0.50 4.85
C ALA A 151 -7.54 -0.88 3.37
N ARG A 152 -6.31 -1.29 3.03
CA ARG A 152 -5.99 -1.83 1.72
C ARG A 152 -5.41 -3.23 1.84
N LEU A 153 -6.12 -4.20 1.28
CA LEU A 153 -5.62 -5.55 1.13
C LEU A 153 -4.77 -5.62 -0.14
N LEU A 154 -3.59 -6.22 -0.06
CA LEU A 154 -2.70 -6.37 -1.20
C LEU A 154 -1.85 -7.65 -1.13
N LYS A 155 -1.40 -8.13 -2.29
CA LYS A 155 -0.46 -9.24 -2.40
C LYS A 155 0.92 -8.71 -2.78
N LYS A 156 1.89 -8.83 -1.88
CA LYS A 156 3.28 -8.39 -2.11
C LYS A 156 4.24 -9.57 -1.99
N ARG A 157 4.98 -9.86 -3.07
CA ARG A 157 5.93 -10.99 -3.12
C ARG A 157 5.30 -12.34 -2.72
N GLY A 158 4.09 -12.59 -3.21
CA GLY A 158 3.35 -13.83 -2.92
C GLY A 158 2.71 -13.89 -1.53
N LYS A 159 2.84 -12.85 -0.69
CA LYS A 159 2.26 -12.79 0.65
C LYS A 159 1.11 -11.79 0.69
N TRP A 160 0.03 -12.18 1.32
CA TRP A 160 -1.11 -11.30 1.58
C TRP A 160 -0.83 -10.39 2.77
N MET A 161 -1.14 -9.13 2.62
CA MET A 161 -0.97 -8.10 3.64
C MET A 161 -2.18 -7.18 3.66
N LEU A 162 -2.56 -6.74 4.85
CA LEU A 162 -3.52 -5.67 5.05
C LEU A 162 -2.76 -4.43 5.54
N LEU A 163 -2.89 -3.33 4.80
CA LEU A 163 -2.46 -2.01 5.27
C LEU A 163 -3.65 -1.38 5.97
N ILE A 164 -3.59 -1.29 7.30
CA ILE A 164 -4.67 -0.80 8.15
C ILE A 164 -4.27 0.51 8.83
N PRO A 165 -4.94 1.63 8.56
CA PRO A 165 -4.75 2.86 9.32
C PRO A 165 -5.49 2.75 10.66
N SER A 166 -4.78 3.08 11.74
CA SER A 166 -5.34 3.15 13.08
C SER A 166 -5.07 4.51 13.68
N THR A 167 -6.10 5.12 14.22
CA THR A 167 -6.07 6.44 14.88
C THR A 167 -6.24 6.25 16.37
N VAL A 168 -5.32 6.80 17.15
CA VAL A 168 -5.36 6.80 18.61
C VAL A 168 -5.15 8.20 19.15
N GLU A 169 -5.66 8.46 20.34
CA GLU A 169 -5.37 9.64 21.11
C GLU A 169 -4.21 9.33 22.05
N LEU A 170 -3.18 10.14 22.00
CA LEU A 170 -1.99 10.01 22.84
C LEU A 170 -1.93 11.19 23.81
N THR A 171 -1.35 10.94 24.99
CA THR A 171 -0.97 12.02 25.89
C THR A 171 0.07 12.89 25.23
N ASP A 172 0.04 14.20 25.53
CA ASP A 172 1.06 15.11 25.00
C ASP A 172 2.45 14.62 25.44
N PRO A 173 3.42 14.57 24.54
CA PRO A 173 4.77 14.16 24.88
C PRO A 173 5.33 15.13 25.93
N GLN A 174 5.99 14.60 26.94
CA GLN A 174 6.74 15.42 27.87
C GLN A 174 7.82 16.19 27.09
N ARG A 175 8.17 17.40 27.54
CA ARG A 175 9.27 18.15 26.93
C ARG A 175 10.53 17.29 26.97
N PRO A 176 11.19 17.07 25.84
CA PRO A 176 12.40 16.26 25.81
C PRO A 176 13.49 16.95 26.64
N GLN A 177 14.17 16.19 27.47
CA GLN A 177 15.35 16.70 28.21
C GLN A 177 16.55 16.87 27.25
N ASN A 178 16.64 16.02 26.24
CA ASN A 178 17.67 16.07 25.23
C ASN A 178 17.08 16.13 23.84
N VAL A 179 17.66 16.95 22.99
CA VAL A 179 17.28 17.08 21.58
C VAL A 179 18.48 16.72 20.71
N MET A 180 18.25 15.94 19.67
CA MET A 180 19.28 15.58 18.71
C MET A 180 18.82 15.95 17.30
N GLY A 181 19.60 16.77 16.62
CA GLY A 181 19.49 17.04 15.18
C GLY A 181 20.22 15.96 14.40
N VAL A 182 19.58 15.42 13.34
CA VAL A 182 20.20 14.44 12.45
C VAL A 182 20.08 14.92 11.01
N ASP A 183 21.24 15.05 10.33
CA ASP A 183 21.31 15.30 8.90
C ASP A 183 21.66 14.02 8.15
N LEU A 184 20.96 13.74 7.04
CA LEU A 184 21.16 12.57 6.19
C LEU A 184 21.88 12.97 4.91
N GLY A 185 23.04 12.34 4.66
CA GLY A 185 23.90 12.68 3.53
C GLY A 185 24.40 11.49 2.73
N MET A 186 25.08 11.78 1.64
CA MET A 186 25.70 10.74 0.79
C MET A 186 27.05 10.28 1.26
N ARG A 187 27.87 11.15 1.84
CA ARG A 187 29.22 10.84 2.37
C ARG A 187 29.14 10.16 3.73
N PHE A 188 28.33 10.71 4.60
CA PHE A 188 27.91 10.09 5.86
C PHE A 188 26.43 9.75 5.72
N LEU A 189 26.01 8.55 6.15
CA LEU A 189 24.60 8.17 6.16
C LEU A 189 23.78 9.07 7.08
N ALA A 190 24.40 9.44 8.19
CA ALA A 190 23.86 10.41 9.12
C ALA A 190 25.01 11.15 9.82
N THR A 191 24.80 12.43 10.08
CA THR A 191 25.57 13.24 11.01
C THR A 191 24.61 13.69 12.09
N SER A 192 24.88 13.40 13.35
CA SER A 192 24.03 13.82 14.46
C SER A 192 24.77 14.80 15.37
N TYR A 193 24.02 15.76 15.90
CA TYR A 193 24.43 16.70 16.93
C TYR A 193 23.36 16.76 18.00
N ASP A 194 23.75 16.58 19.26
CA ASP A 194 22.83 16.57 20.40
C ASP A 194 22.97 17.78 21.32
N SER A 195 22.03 17.95 22.23
CA SER A 195 22.03 19.05 23.21
C SER A 195 23.17 18.94 24.24
N SER A 196 23.91 17.86 24.29
CA SER A 196 25.16 17.72 25.05
C SER A 196 26.40 18.12 24.23
N HIS A 197 26.19 18.78 23.07
CA HIS A 197 27.24 19.25 22.15
C HIS A 197 28.08 18.13 21.53
N LYS A 198 27.57 16.90 21.50
CA LYS A 198 28.26 15.78 20.89
C LYS A 198 27.90 15.65 19.41
N THR A 199 28.91 15.66 18.56
CA THR A 199 28.78 15.35 17.12
C THR A 199 29.17 13.90 16.84
N THR A 200 28.33 13.17 16.09
CA THR A 200 28.63 11.80 15.67
C THR A 200 28.46 11.65 14.17
N PHE A 201 29.44 11.04 13.50
CA PHE A 201 29.42 10.77 12.06
C PHE A 201 29.23 9.28 11.80
N HIS A 202 28.19 8.92 11.07
CA HIS A 202 27.91 7.55 10.67
C HIS A 202 28.35 7.33 9.22
N SER A 203 29.48 6.63 9.03
CA SER A 203 30.04 6.40 7.70
C SER A 203 29.11 5.57 6.81
N GLY A 204 28.93 6.04 5.56
CA GLY A 204 28.16 5.32 4.52
C GLY A 204 28.99 4.40 3.63
N LYS A 205 30.29 4.24 3.88
CA LYS A 205 31.20 3.50 2.98
C LYS A 205 30.73 2.08 2.66
N GLU A 206 30.34 1.32 3.67
CA GLU A 206 29.90 -0.06 3.49
C GLU A 206 28.61 -0.14 2.66
N VAL A 207 27.62 0.73 2.96
CA VAL A 207 26.35 0.79 2.23
C VAL A 207 26.59 1.19 0.77
N THR A 208 27.43 2.19 0.54
CA THR A 208 27.77 2.67 -0.81
C THR A 208 28.47 1.58 -1.62
N HIS A 209 29.47 0.90 -1.03
CA HIS A 209 30.14 -0.21 -1.68
C HIS A 209 29.22 -1.36 -2.01
N LYS A 210 28.36 -1.76 -1.08
CA LYS A 210 27.37 -2.84 -1.29
C LYS A 210 26.36 -2.49 -2.37
N ARG A 211 25.87 -1.25 -2.38
CA ARG A 211 24.96 -0.75 -3.43
C ARG A 211 25.63 -0.74 -4.81
N ALA A 212 26.89 -0.30 -4.90
CA ALA A 212 27.66 -0.32 -6.13
C ALA A 212 27.84 -1.76 -6.66
N HIS A 213 28.16 -2.71 -5.78
CA HIS A 213 28.25 -4.13 -6.11
C HIS A 213 26.93 -4.66 -6.68
N TYR A 214 25.79 -4.44 -6.01
CA TYR A 214 24.48 -4.89 -6.52
C TYR A 214 24.09 -4.17 -7.82
N LYS A 215 24.45 -2.90 -7.99
CA LYS A 215 24.24 -2.15 -9.24
C LYS A 215 25.00 -2.81 -10.39
N ALA A 216 26.28 -3.11 -10.21
CA ALA A 216 27.11 -3.78 -11.22
C ALA A 216 26.57 -5.16 -11.60
N LEU A 217 26.17 -5.98 -10.62
CA LEU A 217 25.53 -7.27 -10.86
C LEU A 217 24.23 -7.14 -11.68
N ARG A 218 23.36 -6.15 -11.35
CA ARG A 218 22.13 -5.90 -12.11
C ARG A 218 22.43 -5.51 -13.54
N THR A 219 23.34 -4.55 -13.75
CA THR A 219 23.74 -4.10 -15.08
C THR A 219 24.26 -5.25 -15.93
N GLY A 220 25.17 -6.10 -15.38
CA GLY A 220 25.69 -7.26 -16.10
C GLY A 220 24.61 -8.29 -16.49
N LEU A 221 23.64 -8.55 -15.59
CA LEU A 221 22.56 -9.49 -15.87
C LEU A 221 21.52 -8.92 -16.86
N GLN A 222 21.26 -7.61 -16.79
CA GLN A 222 20.38 -6.92 -17.74
C GLN A 222 20.96 -6.95 -19.15
N LYS A 223 22.28 -6.70 -19.27
CA LYS A 223 23.00 -6.76 -20.56
C LYS A 223 22.94 -8.15 -21.20
N ARG A 224 22.95 -9.23 -20.40
CA ARG A 224 22.83 -10.61 -20.92
C ARG A 224 21.44 -10.95 -21.46
N GLY A 225 20.37 -10.38 -20.97
CA GLY A 225 19.00 -10.48 -21.48
C GLY A 225 18.35 -11.86 -21.46
N THR A 226 19.05 -12.92 -21.01
CA THR A 226 18.55 -14.31 -21.02
C THR A 226 17.47 -14.58 -19.97
N ARG A 227 16.69 -15.65 -20.16
CA ARG A 227 15.65 -16.07 -19.19
C ARG A 227 16.24 -16.39 -17.80
N SER A 228 17.42 -17.02 -17.73
CA SER A 228 18.13 -17.30 -16.47
C SER A 228 18.62 -16.02 -15.80
N ALA A 229 19.14 -15.07 -16.56
CA ALA A 229 19.55 -13.76 -16.05
C ALA A 229 18.35 -12.99 -15.44
N ARG A 230 17.18 -13.02 -16.07
CA ARG A 230 15.95 -12.42 -15.51
C ARG A 230 15.53 -13.06 -14.19
N ARG A 231 15.60 -14.39 -14.05
CA ARG A 231 15.32 -15.09 -12.78
C ARG A 231 16.32 -14.66 -11.70
N ARG A 232 17.61 -14.55 -12.04
CA ARG A 232 18.67 -14.15 -11.10
C ARG A 232 18.51 -12.69 -10.66
N LEU A 233 18.07 -11.78 -11.55
CA LEU A 233 17.75 -10.39 -11.20
C LEU A 233 16.70 -10.31 -10.07
N LYS A 234 15.66 -11.13 -10.13
CA LYS A 234 14.62 -11.19 -9.10
C LYS A 234 15.19 -11.65 -7.73
N SER A 235 16.07 -12.65 -7.75
CA SER A 235 16.75 -13.16 -6.55
C SER A 235 17.69 -12.11 -5.93
N ILE A 236 18.46 -11.40 -6.75
CA ILE A 236 19.41 -10.37 -6.31
C ILE A 236 18.69 -9.22 -5.61
N GLY A 237 17.57 -8.72 -6.17
CA GLY A 237 16.78 -7.66 -5.55
C GLY A 237 16.26 -8.06 -4.16
N ASN A 238 15.92 -9.33 -3.96
CA ASN A 238 15.53 -9.83 -2.65
C ASN A 238 16.69 -9.91 -1.64
N ARG A 239 17.91 -10.21 -2.09
CA ARG A 239 19.12 -10.23 -1.23
C ARG A 239 19.51 -8.81 -0.81
N GLU A 240 19.56 -7.87 -1.74
CA GLU A 240 19.84 -6.46 -1.47
C GLU A 240 18.86 -5.89 -0.44
N ASN A 241 17.57 -6.11 -0.63
CA ASN A 241 16.54 -5.64 0.30
C ASN A 241 16.63 -6.27 1.70
N ARG A 242 17.09 -7.53 1.82
CA ARG A 242 17.31 -8.14 3.14
C ARG A 242 18.53 -7.57 3.87
N TRP A 243 19.55 -7.22 3.12
CA TRP A 243 20.76 -6.62 3.68
C TRP A 243 20.53 -5.16 4.12
N MET A 244 19.67 -4.43 3.39
CA MET A 244 19.34 -3.02 3.67
C MET A 244 18.35 -2.83 4.85
N ARG A 245 17.81 -3.90 5.43
CA ARG A 245 16.92 -3.87 6.60
C ARG A 245 17.68 -4.04 7.91
#